data_c6160b87866010ac28a63710b2a15cc9
#
_entry.id   c6160b87866010ac28a63710b2a15cc9
#
_cell.length_a   1.000
_cell.length_b   1.000
_cell.length_c   1.000
_cell.angle_alpha   90.00
_cell.angle_beta   90.00
_cell.angle_gamma   90.00
#
_symmetry.space_group_name_H-M   'P 1'
#
loop_
_entity.id
_entity.type
_entity.pdbx_description
1 polymer ?
#
loop_
_entity_poly.entity_id
_entity_poly.type
_entity_poly.pdbx_seq_one_letter_code
_entity_poly.pdbx_strand_id
1 'polypeptide(L)'
;SSAASDVYKRQLNCKISETGSAAVLTDIEIPLATVLVAMEREGVSIDADGIKAFGKEVCEKAEKISREIYEYAGYEFNIGSPKQLGSVLFEKLALPSAKKTKTGYSTNADVLESLMDKHPIVPLITEYRALTKLQNTYVTGLLKVVGKDGRIHSTFKQTETRTGRISSAEPNIQNIPVRTPLGREMRRFFTAKDGCLLVDADYSQIELRVLAHISGDEIMKKAFLDGVDIHTVTASQVFNQPIEWVTPDLRSKAKAVNFGIVYGIGAFSLSKDIGVSVPKASEYIRSYLSKYSGIAHYMEQTVAKAKRDGYVETMFGRRRYIKELAAKNKNLQAFGERVAKNTPIQGTAADIIKIAMIKVYNRLKDSGLDARLILQVHDELIVEAKEDCAEKAALSLIHISEP
;
A
#
# COMPACT_ATOMS: atom_id res chain seq x y z
N SER A 1 16.43 6.12 -38.75
CA SER A 1 15.87 5.91 -37.38
C SER A 1 16.40 4.63 -36.73
N SER A 2 16.74 3.55 -37.47
CA SER A 2 17.24 2.29 -36.90
C SER A 2 18.62 2.43 -36.23
N ALA A 3 19.58 3.13 -36.85
CA ALA A 3 20.94 3.29 -36.29
C ALA A 3 20.99 4.06 -34.97
N ALA A 4 20.20 5.11 -34.81
CA ALA A 4 20.10 5.86 -33.55
C ALA A 4 19.48 5.02 -32.45
N SER A 5 18.46 4.21 -32.77
CA SER A 5 17.83 3.28 -31.84
C SER A 5 18.82 2.20 -31.38
N ASP A 6 19.65 1.67 -32.25
CA ASP A 6 20.66 0.66 -31.92
C ASP A 6 21.78 1.22 -31.03
N VAL A 7 22.23 2.44 -31.32
CA VAL A 7 23.22 3.14 -30.47
C VAL A 7 22.66 3.35 -29.07
N TYR A 8 21.41 3.82 -28.97
CA TYR A 8 20.74 4.05 -27.67
C TYR A 8 20.54 2.75 -26.89
N LYS A 9 20.13 1.68 -27.56
CA LYS A 9 19.99 0.34 -26.96
C LYS A 9 21.34 -0.16 -26.41
N ARG A 10 22.45 0.00 -27.17
CA ARG A 10 23.78 -0.38 -26.68
C ARG A 10 24.20 0.41 -25.46
N GLN A 11 23.98 1.73 -25.45
CA GLN A 11 24.28 2.59 -24.29
C GLN A 11 23.48 2.19 -23.04
N LEU A 12 22.20 1.87 -23.20
CA LEU A 12 21.35 1.40 -22.10
C LEU A 12 21.82 0.04 -21.57
N ASN A 13 22.17 -0.90 -22.47
CA ASN A 13 22.68 -2.22 -22.06
C ASN A 13 24.01 -2.09 -21.30
N CYS A 14 24.94 -1.21 -21.73
CA CYS A 14 26.16 -0.94 -20.97
C CYS A 14 25.84 -0.44 -19.56
N LYS A 15 24.97 0.56 -19.44
CA LYS A 15 24.54 1.10 -18.11
C LYS A 15 23.87 0.05 -17.23
N ILE A 16 23.02 -0.81 -17.79
CA ILE A 16 22.36 -1.90 -17.06
C ILE A 16 23.41 -2.89 -16.54
N SER A 17 24.42 -3.23 -17.35
CA SER A 17 25.53 -4.10 -16.93
C SER A 17 26.39 -3.45 -15.86
N GLU A 18 26.77 -2.18 -16.03
CA GLU A 18 27.56 -1.40 -15.06
C GLU A 18 26.85 -1.29 -13.70
N THR A 19 25.53 -1.18 -13.71
CA THR A 19 24.73 -1.11 -12.48
C THR A 19 24.43 -2.48 -11.86
N GLY A 20 24.82 -3.58 -12.50
CA GLY A 20 24.51 -4.94 -12.02
C GLY A 20 23.03 -5.30 -12.09
N SER A 21 22.22 -4.54 -12.86
CA SER A 21 20.77 -4.71 -12.92
C SER A 21 20.31 -5.60 -14.08
N ALA A 22 21.23 -6.28 -14.78
CA ALA A 22 20.92 -7.10 -15.94
C ALA A 22 19.95 -8.26 -15.58
N ALA A 23 20.21 -8.99 -14.51
CA ALA A 23 19.34 -10.08 -14.07
C ALA A 23 17.92 -9.59 -13.71
N VAL A 24 17.80 -8.43 -13.06
CA VAL A 24 16.48 -7.84 -12.78
C VAL A 24 15.70 -7.58 -14.07
N LEU A 25 16.38 -7.07 -15.11
CA LEU A 25 15.75 -6.79 -16.39
C LEU A 25 15.35 -8.09 -17.10
N THR A 26 16.27 -9.04 -17.24
CA THR A 26 16.07 -10.25 -18.06
C THR A 26 15.19 -11.29 -17.39
N ASP A 27 15.31 -11.46 -16.07
CA ASP A 27 14.69 -12.56 -15.35
C ASP A 27 13.37 -12.13 -14.67
N ILE A 28 13.16 -10.83 -14.45
CA ILE A 28 11.96 -10.30 -13.78
C ILE A 28 11.17 -9.37 -14.72
N GLU A 29 11.75 -8.24 -15.16
CA GLU A 29 10.95 -7.18 -15.78
C GLU A 29 10.45 -7.54 -17.18
N ILE A 30 11.30 -8.15 -18.04
CA ILE A 30 10.90 -8.55 -19.39
C ILE A 30 9.85 -9.67 -19.36
N PRO A 31 10.03 -10.78 -18.61
CA PRO A 31 8.99 -11.81 -18.51
C PRO A 31 7.68 -11.27 -17.93
N LEU A 32 7.76 -10.39 -16.92
CA LEU A 32 6.59 -9.78 -16.30
C LEU A 32 5.76 -8.95 -17.28
N ALA A 33 6.38 -8.27 -18.24
CA ALA A 33 5.65 -7.46 -19.24
C ALA A 33 4.60 -8.30 -19.99
N THR A 34 4.91 -9.56 -20.32
CA THR A 34 3.96 -10.48 -20.95
C THR A 34 2.78 -10.81 -20.03
N VAL A 35 3.05 -10.99 -18.75
CA VAL A 35 2.00 -11.26 -17.74
C VAL A 35 1.06 -10.07 -17.59
N LEU A 36 1.63 -8.86 -17.49
CA LEU A 36 0.82 -7.64 -17.35
C LEU A 36 -0.06 -7.39 -18.57
N VAL A 37 0.45 -7.59 -19.77
CA VAL A 37 -0.35 -7.49 -21.02
C VAL A 37 -1.51 -8.50 -21.01
N ALA A 38 -1.28 -9.72 -20.52
CA ALA A 38 -2.35 -10.72 -20.41
C ALA A 38 -3.41 -10.26 -19.39
N MET A 39 -2.99 -9.78 -18.22
CA MET A 39 -3.91 -9.25 -17.19
C MET A 39 -4.71 -8.05 -17.69
N GLU A 40 -4.09 -7.11 -18.40
CA GLU A 40 -4.75 -5.94 -19.00
C GLU A 40 -5.81 -6.34 -20.03
N ARG A 41 -5.54 -7.39 -20.84
CA ARG A 41 -6.48 -7.91 -21.83
C ARG A 41 -7.65 -8.66 -21.19
N GLU A 42 -7.39 -9.45 -20.16
CA GLU A 42 -8.46 -10.14 -19.43
C GLU A 42 -9.33 -9.13 -18.67
N GLY A 43 -8.75 -8.17 -17.97
CA GLY A 43 -9.47 -7.23 -17.12
C GLY A 43 -10.14 -7.92 -15.93
N VAL A 44 -11.02 -7.19 -15.23
CA VAL A 44 -11.77 -7.67 -14.06
C VAL A 44 -13.24 -7.38 -14.24
N SER A 45 -14.11 -8.37 -14.06
CA SER A 45 -15.57 -8.20 -14.13
C SER A 45 -16.07 -7.37 -12.96
N ILE A 46 -17.09 -6.54 -13.21
CA ILE A 46 -17.76 -5.77 -12.17
C ILE A 46 -19.27 -5.83 -12.29
N ASP A 47 -19.92 -5.79 -11.14
CA ASP A 47 -21.38 -5.57 -11.05
C ASP A 47 -21.67 -4.06 -11.18
N ALA A 48 -21.83 -3.61 -12.43
CA ALA A 48 -22.06 -2.20 -12.74
C ALA A 48 -23.41 -1.70 -12.18
N ASP A 49 -24.42 -2.55 -12.11
CA ASP A 49 -25.75 -2.15 -11.60
C ASP A 49 -25.73 -2.08 -10.07
N GLY A 50 -25.04 -3.00 -9.40
CA GLY A 50 -24.76 -2.91 -7.97
C GLY A 50 -23.98 -1.65 -7.61
N ILE A 51 -22.96 -1.28 -8.39
CA ILE A 51 -22.21 -0.02 -8.20
C ILE A 51 -23.12 1.21 -8.36
N LYS A 52 -24.02 1.22 -9.34
CA LYS A 52 -24.98 2.34 -9.51
C LYS A 52 -25.93 2.46 -8.32
N ALA A 53 -26.49 1.33 -7.85
CA ALA A 53 -27.37 1.30 -6.69
C ALA A 53 -26.66 1.80 -5.43
N PHE A 54 -25.46 1.29 -5.17
CA PHE A 54 -24.62 1.73 -4.07
C PHE A 54 -24.27 3.22 -4.16
N GLY A 55 -23.94 3.71 -5.37
CA GLY A 55 -23.68 5.13 -5.61
C GLY A 55 -24.85 6.02 -5.24
N LYS A 56 -26.09 5.58 -5.48
CA LYS A 56 -27.30 6.30 -5.07
C LYS A 56 -27.38 6.42 -3.54
N GLU A 57 -27.16 5.33 -2.81
CA GLU A 57 -27.15 5.32 -1.34
C GLU A 57 -26.07 6.25 -0.78
N VAL A 58 -24.85 6.23 -1.37
CA VAL A 58 -23.75 7.12 -1.00
C VAL A 58 -24.11 8.59 -1.21
N CYS A 59 -24.77 8.93 -2.34
CA CYS A 59 -25.23 10.28 -2.61
C CYS A 59 -26.28 10.75 -1.61
N GLU A 60 -27.31 9.94 -1.34
CA GLU A 60 -28.37 10.24 -0.38
C GLU A 60 -27.80 10.49 1.02
N LYS A 61 -26.82 9.68 1.43
CA LYS A 61 -26.12 9.86 2.71
C LYS A 61 -25.29 11.15 2.74
N ALA A 62 -24.56 11.44 1.66
CA ALA A 62 -23.78 12.68 1.53
C ALA A 62 -24.66 13.94 1.56
N GLU A 63 -25.81 13.91 0.90
CA GLU A 63 -26.81 14.99 0.93
C GLU A 63 -27.36 15.22 2.33
N LYS A 64 -27.68 14.16 3.07
CA LYS A 64 -28.13 14.29 4.46
C LYS A 64 -27.07 14.97 5.33
N ILE A 65 -25.84 14.50 5.24
CA ILE A 65 -24.71 15.06 6.01
C ILE A 65 -24.44 16.51 5.59
N SER A 66 -24.56 16.86 4.31
CA SER A 66 -24.34 18.23 3.87
C SER A 66 -25.36 19.21 4.47
N ARG A 67 -26.63 18.82 4.63
CA ARG A 67 -27.67 19.63 5.30
C ARG A 67 -27.31 19.88 6.75
N GLU A 68 -26.87 18.86 7.49
CA GLU A 68 -26.42 18.99 8.87
C GLU A 68 -25.20 19.93 8.97
N ILE A 69 -24.26 19.86 8.03
CA ILE A 69 -23.11 20.77 7.96
C ILE A 69 -23.58 22.23 7.74
N TYR A 70 -24.56 22.43 6.85
CA TYR A 70 -25.10 23.77 6.57
C TYR A 70 -25.87 24.34 7.77
N GLU A 71 -26.57 23.51 8.53
CA GLU A 71 -27.21 23.94 9.77
C GLU A 71 -26.17 24.48 10.77
N TYR A 72 -25.06 23.77 10.99
CA TYR A 72 -23.96 24.27 11.83
C TYR A 72 -23.28 25.52 11.25
N ALA A 73 -23.13 25.58 9.94
CA ALA A 73 -22.54 26.73 9.29
C ALA A 73 -23.52 27.92 9.18
N GLY A 74 -24.86 27.71 9.26
CA GLY A 74 -25.92 28.72 9.10
C GLY A 74 -26.11 29.24 7.68
N TYR A 75 -25.47 28.64 6.68
CA TYR A 75 -25.62 28.90 5.25
C TYR A 75 -24.99 27.78 4.41
N GLU A 76 -25.43 27.68 3.16
CA GLU A 76 -24.86 26.74 2.18
C GLU A 76 -23.54 27.25 1.63
N PHE A 77 -22.57 26.36 1.49
CA PHE A 77 -21.25 26.64 0.91
C PHE A 77 -20.67 25.37 0.25
N ASN A 78 -19.63 25.54 -0.57
CA ASN A 78 -18.95 24.39 -1.15
C ASN A 78 -18.02 23.73 -0.12
N ILE A 79 -18.49 22.61 0.50
CA ILE A 79 -17.75 21.83 1.52
C ILE A 79 -16.46 21.23 0.92
N GLY A 80 -16.44 20.99 -0.39
CA GLY A 80 -15.25 20.51 -1.13
C GLY A 80 -14.20 21.61 -1.34
N SER A 81 -14.54 22.89 -1.18
CA SER A 81 -13.62 24.00 -1.35
C SER A 81 -12.81 24.24 -0.07
N PRO A 82 -11.47 24.04 -0.07
CA PRO A 82 -10.65 24.29 1.12
C PRO A 82 -10.74 25.74 1.62
N LYS A 83 -10.92 26.71 0.71
CA LYS A 83 -11.05 28.11 1.04
C LYS A 83 -12.34 28.41 1.80
N GLN A 84 -13.49 27.96 1.27
CA GLN A 84 -14.79 28.20 1.90
C GLN A 84 -14.91 27.43 3.22
N LEU A 85 -14.48 26.18 3.25
CA LEU A 85 -14.46 25.40 4.46
C LEU A 85 -13.54 26.00 5.53
N GLY A 86 -12.37 26.51 5.14
CA GLY A 86 -11.46 27.19 6.05
C GLY A 86 -12.08 28.43 6.67
N SER A 87 -12.84 29.24 5.90
CA SER A 87 -13.58 30.39 6.42
C SER A 87 -14.65 29.97 7.42
N VAL A 88 -15.43 28.91 7.13
CA VAL A 88 -16.43 28.38 8.06
C VAL A 88 -15.80 27.93 9.38
N LEU A 89 -14.76 27.09 9.30
CA LEU A 89 -14.15 26.50 10.50
C LEU A 89 -13.42 27.53 11.37
N PHE A 90 -12.62 28.41 10.76
CA PHE A 90 -11.66 29.24 11.48
C PHE A 90 -12.09 30.69 11.66
N GLU A 91 -12.95 31.23 10.78
CA GLU A 91 -13.44 32.61 10.89
C GLU A 91 -14.84 32.67 11.52
N LYS A 92 -15.77 31.81 11.08
CA LYS A 92 -17.13 31.78 11.61
C LYS A 92 -17.26 31.02 12.93
N LEU A 93 -16.77 29.78 12.97
CA LEU A 93 -16.84 28.90 14.16
C LEU A 93 -15.67 29.12 15.13
N ALA A 94 -14.71 29.97 14.77
CA ALA A 94 -13.54 30.34 15.58
C ALA A 94 -12.76 29.14 16.16
N LEU A 95 -12.71 28.02 15.41
CA LEU A 95 -11.96 26.84 15.84
C LEU A 95 -10.44 27.14 15.84
N PRO A 96 -9.66 26.45 16.70
CA PRO A 96 -8.22 26.69 16.76
C PRO A 96 -7.55 26.39 15.41
N SER A 97 -6.89 27.37 14.80
CA SER A 97 -6.20 27.21 13.51
C SER A 97 -4.75 26.80 13.71
N ALA A 98 -4.34 25.67 13.13
CA ALA A 98 -2.97 25.17 13.26
C ALA A 98 -1.97 25.84 12.30
N LYS A 99 -2.36 26.22 11.08
CA LYS A 99 -1.48 26.85 10.07
C LYS A 99 -2.26 27.64 9.02
N LYS A 100 -1.89 28.90 8.80
CA LYS A 100 -2.20 29.59 7.55
C LYS A 100 -1.20 29.17 6.48
N THR A 101 -1.69 28.75 5.33
CA THR A 101 -0.89 28.56 4.12
C THR A 101 -0.85 29.87 3.32
N LYS A 102 -0.01 29.93 2.28
CA LYS A 102 0.01 31.11 1.37
C LYS A 102 -1.36 31.38 0.70
N THR A 103 -2.23 30.38 0.63
CA THR A 103 -3.55 30.44 -0.04
C THR A 103 -4.73 30.44 0.94
N GLY A 104 -4.50 30.50 2.25
CA GLY A 104 -5.55 30.47 3.28
C GLY A 104 -5.33 29.42 4.36
N TYR A 105 -6.39 28.99 5.01
CA TYR A 105 -6.34 27.96 6.04
C TYR A 105 -6.19 26.55 5.44
N SER A 106 -5.35 25.73 6.03
CA SER A 106 -5.30 24.30 5.69
C SER A 106 -6.51 23.56 6.26
N THR A 107 -7.18 22.76 5.46
CA THR A 107 -8.29 21.88 5.86
C THR A 107 -7.99 20.42 5.47
N ASN A 108 -6.70 20.04 5.48
CA ASN A 108 -6.28 18.67 5.20
C ASN A 108 -6.72 17.69 6.32
N ALA A 109 -6.54 16.41 6.08
CA ALA A 109 -6.96 15.35 7.01
C ALA A 109 -6.34 15.54 8.42
N ASP A 110 -5.04 15.87 8.51
CA ASP A 110 -4.34 16.05 9.79
C ASP A 110 -4.93 17.21 10.61
N VAL A 111 -5.32 18.31 9.93
CA VAL A 111 -5.96 19.47 10.58
C VAL A 111 -7.35 19.09 11.07
N LEU A 112 -8.17 18.43 10.24
CA LEU A 112 -9.50 17.98 10.65
C LEU A 112 -9.41 16.98 11.81
N GLU A 113 -8.48 16.05 11.77
CA GLU A 113 -8.24 15.07 12.83
C GLU A 113 -7.94 15.77 14.17
N SER A 114 -7.11 16.81 14.16
CA SER A 114 -6.80 17.59 15.36
C SER A 114 -7.99 18.38 15.93
N LEU A 115 -9.07 18.49 15.17
CA LEU A 115 -10.29 19.24 15.51
C LEU A 115 -11.50 18.34 15.77
N MET A 116 -11.35 16.99 15.70
CA MET A 116 -12.47 16.04 15.77
C MET A 116 -13.33 16.16 17.04
N ASP A 117 -12.72 16.51 18.16
CA ASP A 117 -13.36 16.69 19.46
C ASP A 117 -13.75 18.16 19.77
N LYS A 118 -13.47 19.10 18.87
CA LYS A 118 -13.67 20.53 19.12
C LYS A 118 -15.04 21.03 18.68
N HIS A 119 -15.65 20.41 17.66
CA HIS A 119 -16.98 20.83 17.18
C HIS A 119 -17.66 19.70 16.39
N PRO A 120 -18.98 19.47 16.56
CA PRO A 120 -19.73 18.42 15.87
C PRO A 120 -19.66 18.47 14.33
N ILE A 121 -19.43 19.64 13.75
CA ILE A 121 -19.29 19.81 12.30
C ILE A 121 -18.08 19.04 11.72
N VAL A 122 -17.01 18.84 12.51
CA VAL A 122 -15.75 18.29 12.01
C VAL A 122 -15.86 16.81 11.62
N PRO A 123 -16.41 15.90 12.45
CA PRO A 123 -16.68 14.54 12.02
C PRO A 123 -17.61 14.47 10.81
N LEU A 124 -18.63 15.32 10.72
CA LEU A 124 -19.53 15.36 9.55
C LEU A 124 -18.78 15.75 8.27
N ILE A 125 -17.90 16.75 8.32
CA ILE A 125 -17.05 17.14 7.18
C ILE A 125 -16.13 15.99 6.75
N THR A 126 -15.56 15.27 7.71
CA THR A 126 -14.68 14.13 7.44
C THR A 126 -15.46 13.02 6.75
N GLU A 127 -16.65 12.68 7.24
CA GLU A 127 -17.53 11.68 6.63
C GLU A 127 -18.02 12.12 5.24
N TYR A 128 -18.46 13.36 5.07
CA TYR A 128 -18.88 13.92 3.78
C TYR A 128 -17.77 13.81 2.72
N ARG A 129 -16.54 14.17 3.09
CA ARG A 129 -15.39 14.05 2.19
C ARG A 129 -15.07 12.62 1.81
N ALA A 130 -15.20 11.68 2.75
CA ALA A 130 -15.01 10.26 2.48
C ALA A 130 -16.07 9.74 1.49
N LEU A 131 -17.35 10.09 1.70
CA LEU A 131 -18.46 9.74 0.80
C LEU A 131 -18.29 10.35 -0.59
N THR A 132 -17.96 11.64 -0.66
CA THR A 132 -17.77 12.35 -1.94
C THR A 132 -16.59 11.77 -2.72
N LYS A 133 -15.49 11.42 -2.03
CA LYS A 133 -14.35 10.74 -2.66
C LYS A 133 -14.76 9.37 -3.18
N LEU A 134 -15.51 8.59 -2.40
CA LEU A 134 -16.01 7.28 -2.79
C LEU A 134 -16.88 7.39 -4.05
N GLN A 135 -17.85 8.33 -4.05
CA GLN A 135 -18.73 8.60 -5.18
C GLN A 135 -17.96 8.99 -6.45
N ASN A 136 -17.08 9.98 -6.34
CA ASN A 136 -16.42 10.55 -7.53
C ASN A 136 -15.33 9.63 -8.08
N THR A 137 -14.50 9.06 -7.20
CA THR A 137 -13.32 8.29 -7.62
C THR A 137 -13.69 6.84 -7.96
N TYR A 138 -14.52 6.20 -7.12
CA TYR A 138 -14.78 4.78 -7.28
C TYR A 138 -16.10 4.51 -7.98
N VAL A 139 -17.22 5.08 -7.56
CA VAL A 139 -18.50 4.83 -8.25
C VAL A 139 -18.47 5.41 -9.67
N THR A 140 -18.38 6.74 -9.79
CA THR A 140 -18.40 7.42 -11.10
C THR A 140 -17.17 7.08 -11.93
N GLY A 141 -15.99 6.99 -11.30
CA GLY A 141 -14.74 6.69 -11.98
C GLY A 141 -14.72 5.29 -12.60
N LEU A 142 -15.16 4.25 -11.88
CA LEU A 142 -15.21 2.89 -12.38
C LEU A 142 -16.26 2.73 -13.49
N LEU A 143 -17.49 3.25 -13.27
CA LEU A 143 -18.57 3.14 -14.26
C LEU A 143 -18.21 3.78 -15.62
N LYS A 144 -17.35 4.79 -15.66
CA LYS A 144 -16.90 5.43 -16.91
C LYS A 144 -15.97 4.56 -17.75
N VAL A 145 -15.30 3.59 -17.15
CA VAL A 145 -14.24 2.80 -17.78
C VAL A 145 -14.61 1.33 -17.95
N VAL A 146 -15.85 0.97 -17.66
CA VAL A 146 -16.38 -0.38 -17.96
C VAL A 146 -16.39 -0.60 -19.45
N GLY A 147 -15.72 -1.67 -19.89
CA GLY A 147 -15.73 -2.11 -21.28
C GLY A 147 -17.09 -2.64 -21.72
N LYS A 148 -17.24 -2.84 -23.02
CA LYS A 148 -18.46 -3.45 -23.62
C LYS A 148 -18.70 -4.90 -23.16
N ASP A 149 -17.65 -5.54 -22.66
CA ASP A 149 -17.64 -6.89 -22.10
C ASP A 149 -18.00 -6.94 -20.61
N GLY A 150 -18.33 -5.78 -19.98
CA GLY A 150 -18.65 -5.67 -18.56
C GLY A 150 -17.41 -5.71 -17.65
N ARG A 151 -16.22 -5.57 -18.21
CA ARG A 151 -14.96 -5.64 -17.45
C ARG A 151 -14.23 -4.30 -17.42
N ILE A 152 -13.39 -4.15 -16.43
CA ILE A 152 -12.45 -3.03 -16.31
C ILE A 152 -11.06 -3.50 -16.71
N HIS A 153 -10.46 -2.81 -17.67
CA HIS A 153 -9.12 -3.05 -18.17
C HIS A 153 -8.18 -1.96 -17.66
N SER A 154 -7.57 -2.20 -16.50
CA SER A 154 -6.64 -1.26 -15.90
C SER A 154 -5.26 -1.40 -16.53
N THR A 155 -4.54 -0.30 -16.70
CA THR A 155 -3.15 -0.32 -17.16
C THR A 155 -2.20 -0.54 -15.99
N PHE A 156 -1.31 -1.54 -16.10
CA PHE A 156 -0.28 -1.82 -15.09
C PHE A 156 1.07 -1.21 -15.47
N LYS A 157 1.61 -0.37 -14.59
CA LYS A 157 2.85 0.35 -14.80
C LYS A 157 4.00 -0.24 -13.98
N GLN A 158 5.02 -0.77 -14.67
CA GLN A 158 6.17 -1.41 -14.03
C GLN A 158 7.21 -0.43 -13.50
N THR A 159 7.32 0.78 -14.09
CA THR A 159 8.46 1.68 -13.89
C THR A 159 8.14 2.94 -13.09
N GLU A 160 6.90 3.13 -12.68
CA GLU A 160 6.43 4.35 -12.01
C GLU A 160 6.88 4.43 -10.55
N THR A 161 6.93 3.30 -9.84
CA THR A 161 7.25 3.30 -8.41
C THR A 161 8.74 3.19 -8.16
N ARG A 162 9.25 3.95 -7.19
CA ARG A 162 10.67 3.91 -6.83
C ARG A 162 11.08 2.66 -6.03
N THR A 163 10.12 1.88 -5.56
CA THR A 163 10.36 0.64 -4.79
C THR A 163 10.33 -0.61 -5.65
N GLY A 164 10.00 -0.49 -6.95
CA GLY A 164 9.82 -1.64 -7.83
C GLY A 164 8.42 -2.26 -7.78
N ARG A 165 7.50 -1.75 -6.93
CA ARG A 165 6.11 -2.19 -6.96
C ARG A 165 5.45 -1.83 -8.30
N ILE A 166 4.46 -2.63 -8.71
CA ILE A 166 3.58 -2.31 -9.83
C ILE A 166 2.55 -1.29 -9.34
N SER A 167 2.21 -0.33 -10.17
CA SER A 167 1.07 0.55 -9.96
C SER A 167 0.03 0.35 -11.04
N SER A 168 -1.24 0.60 -10.74
CA SER A 168 -2.31 0.57 -11.73
C SER A 168 -2.86 1.98 -12.01
N ALA A 169 -3.30 2.19 -13.25
CA ALA A 169 -3.85 3.46 -13.71
C ALA A 169 -5.01 3.20 -14.69
N GLU A 170 -5.90 4.16 -14.78
CA GLU A 170 -7.00 4.21 -15.77
C GLU A 170 -7.90 2.97 -15.79
N PRO A 171 -8.48 2.56 -14.63
CA PRO A 171 -8.48 3.18 -13.31
C PRO A 171 -7.42 2.60 -12.37
N ASN A 172 -7.11 3.31 -11.27
CA ASN A 172 -6.30 2.73 -10.21
C ASN A 172 -7.16 1.82 -9.31
N ILE A 173 -7.15 0.51 -9.59
CA ILE A 173 -7.90 -0.51 -8.85
C ILE A 173 -7.17 -1.02 -7.60
N GLN A 174 -5.88 -0.72 -7.45
CA GLN A 174 -5.09 -1.11 -6.27
C GLN A 174 -5.37 -0.24 -5.04
N ASN A 175 -5.98 0.95 -5.22
CA ASN A 175 -6.25 1.91 -4.16
C ASN A 175 -7.72 1.90 -3.66
N ILE A 176 -8.48 0.86 -3.95
CA ILE A 176 -9.84 0.71 -3.43
C ILE A 176 -9.77 0.65 -1.90
N PRO A 177 -10.52 1.51 -1.17
CA PRO A 177 -10.43 1.56 0.29
C PRO A 177 -10.78 0.22 0.94
N VAL A 178 -9.95 -0.22 1.89
CA VAL A 178 -10.18 -1.49 2.62
C VAL A 178 -10.44 -1.27 4.11
N ARG A 179 -10.08 -0.10 4.64
CA ARG A 179 -10.16 0.17 6.08
C ARG A 179 -11.54 0.64 6.53
N THR A 180 -12.30 1.29 5.65
CA THR A 180 -13.63 1.79 5.97
C THR A 180 -14.71 0.75 5.60
N PRO A 181 -15.85 0.68 6.34
CA PRO A 181 -16.96 -0.20 5.98
C PRO A 181 -17.43 -0.02 4.53
N LEU A 182 -17.67 1.23 4.12
CA LEU A 182 -18.10 1.57 2.75
C LEU A 182 -17.06 1.21 1.69
N GLY A 183 -15.76 1.35 2.00
CA GLY A 183 -14.71 0.93 1.10
C GLY A 183 -14.67 -0.59 0.92
N ARG A 184 -14.94 -1.37 1.98
CA ARG A 184 -15.05 -2.83 1.88
C ARG A 184 -16.24 -3.25 1.04
N GLU A 185 -17.36 -2.51 1.11
CA GLU A 185 -18.52 -2.78 0.25
C GLU A 185 -18.21 -2.61 -1.24
N MET A 186 -17.35 -1.65 -1.62
CA MET A 186 -16.92 -1.49 -3.01
C MET A 186 -16.25 -2.74 -3.59
N ARG A 187 -15.54 -3.53 -2.77
CA ARG A 187 -14.92 -4.76 -3.25
C ARG A 187 -15.90 -5.84 -3.66
N ARG A 188 -17.13 -5.85 -3.11
CA ARG A 188 -18.19 -6.80 -3.45
C ARG A 188 -18.63 -6.74 -4.92
N PHE A 189 -18.42 -5.59 -5.55
CA PHE A 189 -18.79 -5.37 -6.94
C PHE A 189 -17.73 -5.85 -7.95
N PHE A 190 -16.56 -6.27 -7.47
CA PHE A 190 -15.59 -6.98 -8.29
C PHE A 190 -15.93 -8.46 -8.27
N THR A 191 -16.42 -8.97 -9.38
CA THR A 191 -17.00 -10.31 -9.50
C THR A 191 -16.18 -11.16 -10.46
N ALA A 192 -16.39 -12.46 -10.43
CA ALA A 192 -15.93 -13.33 -11.49
C ALA A 192 -16.90 -13.30 -12.67
N LYS A 193 -16.44 -13.74 -13.84
CA LYS A 193 -17.28 -14.06 -14.99
C LYS A 193 -18.27 -15.18 -14.64
N ASP A 194 -19.40 -15.24 -15.31
CA ASP A 194 -20.39 -16.30 -15.12
C ASP A 194 -19.78 -17.69 -15.26
N GLY A 195 -20.06 -18.57 -14.30
CA GLY A 195 -19.48 -19.92 -14.18
C GLY A 195 -18.00 -19.96 -13.75
N CYS A 196 -17.50 -18.82 -13.24
CA CYS A 196 -16.15 -18.72 -12.69
C CYS A 196 -16.16 -18.24 -11.23
N LEU A 197 -15.07 -18.49 -10.53
CA LEU A 197 -14.81 -18.00 -9.18
C LEU A 197 -13.52 -17.16 -9.17
N LEU A 198 -13.46 -16.23 -8.24
CA LEU A 198 -12.21 -15.54 -7.90
C LEU A 198 -11.47 -16.35 -6.86
N VAL A 199 -10.21 -16.66 -7.13
CA VAL A 199 -9.28 -17.29 -6.22
C VAL A 199 -8.26 -16.24 -5.81
N ASP A 200 -8.23 -15.90 -4.53
CA ASP A 200 -7.35 -14.91 -3.95
C ASP A 200 -6.25 -15.59 -3.15
N ALA A 201 -4.99 -15.25 -3.44
CA ALA A 201 -3.81 -15.73 -2.73
C ALA A 201 -3.01 -14.54 -2.20
N ASP A 202 -2.95 -14.40 -0.88
CA ASP A 202 -2.26 -13.33 -0.16
C ASP A 202 -0.96 -13.84 0.49
N TYR A 203 0.13 -13.10 0.29
CA TYR A 203 1.37 -13.31 1.02
C TYR A 203 1.27 -12.74 2.43
N SER A 204 1.02 -13.60 3.39
CA SER A 204 0.96 -13.21 4.79
C SER A 204 2.24 -12.52 5.26
N GLN A 205 2.18 -11.21 5.45
CA GLN A 205 3.23 -10.38 6.06
C GLN A 205 4.59 -10.47 5.35
N ILE A 206 4.61 -10.49 4.03
CA ILE A 206 5.81 -10.68 3.20
C ILE A 206 6.95 -9.73 3.60
N GLU A 207 6.67 -8.45 3.87
CA GLU A 207 7.71 -7.47 4.24
C GLU A 207 8.39 -7.81 5.57
N LEU A 208 7.65 -8.34 6.55
CA LEU A 208 8.23 -8.78 7.82
C LEU A 208 9.01 -10.09 7.67
N ARG A 209 8.58 -10.99 6.80
CA ARG A 209 9.33 -12.21 6.45
C ARG A 209 10.64 -11.87 5.75
N VAL A 210 10.59 -10.94 4.79
CA VAL A 210 11.80 -10.40 4.14
C VAL A 210 12.71 -9.76 5.18
N LEU A 211 12.19 -8.91 6.07
CA LEU A 211 12.99 -8.29 7.13
C LEU A 211 13.65 -9.34 8.03
N ALA A 212 12.91 -10.36 8.47
CA ALA A 212 13.45 -11.46 9.29
C ALA A 212 14.61 -12.17 8.58
N HIS A 213 14.45 -12.43 7.28
CA HIS A 213 15.46 -13.11 6.47
C HIS A 213 16.73 -12.28 6.29
N ILE A 214 16.58 -11.02 5.81
CA ILE A 214 17.74 -10.18 5.47
C ILE A 214 18.49 -9.65 6.71
N SER A 215 17.79 -9.44 7.84
CA SER A 215 18.41 -9.03 9.10
C SER A 215 19.07 -10.20 9.86
N GLY A 216 18.68 -11.43 9.54
CA GLY A 216 19.13 -12.59 10.27
C GLY A 216 18.63 -12.65 11.71
N ASP A 217 17.60 -11.86 12.08
CA ASP A 217 17.09 -11.82 13.46
C ASP A 217 16.46 -13.15 13.88
N GLU A 218 17.08 -13.82 14.83
CA GLU A 218 16.69 -15.17 15.24
C GLU A 218 15.33 -15.23 15.92
N ILE A 219 14.92 -14.18 16.65
CA ILE A 219 13.62 -14.14 17.34
C ILE A 219 12.52 -14.05 16.27
N MET A 220 12.68 -13.16 15.30
CA MET A 220 11.68 -12.97 14.25
C MET A 220 11.62 -14.18 13.32
N LYS A 221 12.77 -14.75 12.91
CA LYS A 221 12.81 -15.98 12.12
C LYS A 221 12.11 -17.14 12.81
N LYS A 222 12.43 -17.35 14.10
CA LYS A 222 11.83 -18.42 14.89
C LYS A 222 10.30 -18.28 14.96
N ALA A 223 9.80 -17.04 15.19
CA ALA A 223 8.36 -16.80 15.23
C ALA A 223 7.66 -17.21 13.92
N PHE A 224 8.26 -16.91 12.77
CA PHE A 224 7.71 -17.31 11.48
C PHE A 224 7.82 -18.82 11.22
N LEU A 225 8.92 -19.46 11.60
CA LEU A 225 9.09 -20.92 11.45
C LEU A 225 8.16 -21.72 12.35
N ASP A 226 7.91 -21.23 13.57
CA ASP A 226 6.99 -21.86 14.51
C ASP A 226 5.51 -21.57 14.19
N GLY A 227 5.22 -20.79 13.14
CA GLY A 227 3.87 -20.40 12.75
C GLY A 227 3.14 -19.51 13.76
N VAL A 228 3.88 -18.84 14.66
CA VAL A 228 3.32 -17.98 15.69
C VAL A 228 3.03 -16.59 15.10
N ASP A 229 1.90 -15.97 15.52
CA ASP A 229 1.58 -14.62 15.07
C ASP A 229 2.63 -13.60 15.53
N ILE A 230 3.39 -13.08 14.57
CA ILE A 230 4.50 -12.15 14.81
C ILE A 230 4.07 -10.89 15.57
N HIS A 231 2.83 -10.41 15.36
CA HIS A 231 2.34 -9.24 16.09
C HIS A 231 2.08 -9.53 17.56
N THR A 232 1.64 -10.75 17.88
CA THR A 232 1.49 -11.21 19.25
C THR A 232 2.85 -11.41 19.93
N VAL A 233 3.81 -12.01 19.23
CA VAL A 233 5.19 -12.14 19.72
C VAL A 233 5.79 -10.76 19.99
N THR A 234 5.66 -9.84 19.03
CA THR A 234 6.16 -8.46 19.21
C THR A 234 5.48 -7.75 20.38
N ALA A 235 4.17 -7.91 20.56
CA ALA A 235 3.46 -7.32 21.69
C ALA A 235 4.01 -7.83 23.03
N SER A 236 4.20 -9.14 23.15
CA SER A 236 4.82 -9.76 24.32
C SER A 236 6.20 -9.16 24.61
N GLN A 237 7.06 -9.06 23.59
CA GLN A 237 8.43 -8.56 23.71
C GLN A 237 8.51 -7.05 24.02
N VAL A 238 7.74 -6.22 23.29
CA VAL A 238 7.80 -4.76 23.38
C VAL A 238 7.13 -4.24 24.64
N PHE A 239 6.00 -4.83 25.03
CA PHE A 239 5.23 -4.41 26.20
C PHE A 239 5.58 -5.20 27.46
N ASN A 240 6.51 -6.17 27.36
CA ASN A 240 6.99 -7.02 28.44
C ASN A 240 5.83 -7.74 29.17
N GLN A 241 4.96 -8.39 28.40
CA GLN A 241 3.82 -9.16 28.88
C GLN A 241 3.95 -10.63 28.43
N PRO A 242 3.51 -11.61 29.24
CA PRO A 242 3.36 -12.98 28.77
C PRO A 242 2.51 -13.04 27.51
N ILE A 243 2.80 -13.98 26.61
CA ILE A 243 2.14 -14.08 25.30
C ILE A 243 0.63 -14.33 25.46
N GLU A 244 0.24 -15.06 26.49
CA GLU A 244 -1.16 -15.39 26.84
C GLU A 244 -1.95 -14.17 27.32
N TRP A 245 -1.27 -13.09 27.70
CA TRP A 245 -1.89 -11.86 28.20
C TRP A 245 -1.93 -10.76 27.14
N VAL A 246 -1.50 -11.06 25.93
CA VAL A 246 -1.55 -10.10 24.83
C VAL A 246 -3.00 -9.90 24.39
N THR A 247 -3.54 -8.74 24.71
CA THR A 247 -4.89 -8.33 24.30
C THR A 247 -4.91 -7.94 22.80
N PRO A 248 -6.10 -7.95 22.16
CA PRO A 248 -6.25 -7.45 20.78
C PRO A 248 -5.74 -6.00 20.59
N ASP A 249 -5.87 -5.14 21.60
CA ASP A 249 -5.34 -3.76 21.58
C ASP A 249 -3.81 -3.75 21.58
N LEU A 250 -3.16 -4.51 22.45
CA LEU A 250 -1.71 -4.64 22.48
C LEU A 250 -1.17 -5.22 21.17
N ARG A 251 -1.85 -6.25 20.63
CA ARG A 251 -1.51 -6.82 19.31
C ARG A 251 -1.63 -5.79 18.20
N SER A 252 -2.67 -4.96 18.20
CA SER A 252 -2.87 -3.89 17.22
C SER A 252 -1.78 -2.82 17.30
N LYS A 253 -1.40 -2.41 18.52
CA LYS A 253 -0.28 -1.48 18.75
C LYS A 253 1.06 -2.07 18.29
N ALA A 254 1.30 -3.35 18.59
CA ALA A 254 2.50 -4.05 18.11
C ALA A 254 2.53 -4.17 16.58
N LYS A 255 1.39 -4.37 15.94
CA LYS A 255 1.27 -4.32 14.47
C LYS A 255 1.73 -2.97 13.92
N ALA A 256 1.29 -1.87 14.53
CA ALA A 256 1.71 -0.52 14.13
C ALA A 256 3.23 -0.30 14.38
N VAL A 257 3.79 -0.85 15.47
CA VAL A 257 5.24 -0.81 15.72
C VAL A 257 6.00 -1.60 14.65
N ASN A 258 5.61 -2.84 14.36
CA ASN A 258 6.25 -3.67 13.34
C ASN A 258 6.30 -2.96 11.98
N PHE A 259 5.16 -2.49 11.49
CA PHE A 259 5.13 -1.75 10.22
C PHE A 259 5.86 -0.41 10.31
N GLY A 260 5.73 0.28 11.45
CA GLY A 260 6.46 1.52 11.68
C GLY A 260 7.97 1.35 11.54
N ILE A 261 8.53 0.29 12.10
CA ILE A 261 9.96 -0.02 11.98
C ILE A 261 10.35 -0.31 10.52
N VAL A 262 9.58 -1.14 9.81
CA VAL A 262 9.80 -1.42 8.37
C VAL A 262 9.82 -0.13 7.56
N TYR A 263 8.90 0.80 7.84
CA TYR A 263 8.82 2.09 7.13
C TYR A 263 9.73 3.18 7.70
N GLY A 264 10.51 2.88 8.73
CA GLY A 264 11.41 3.84 9.37
C GLY A 264 10.68 4.99 10.05
N ILE A 265 9.50 4.72 10.63
CA ILE A 265 8.67 5.72 11.30
C ILE A 265 9.38 6.29 12.53
N GLY A 266 9.25 7.59 12.76
CA GLY A 266 9.73 8.24 13.99
C GLY A 266 8.71 8.17 15.13
N ALA A 267 9.17 8.39 16.36
CA ALA A 267 8.34 8.34 17.56
C ALA A 267 7.12 9.27 17.51
N PHE A 268 7.22 10.43 16.85
CA PHE A 268 6.12 11.37 16.70
C PHE A 268 4.97 10.80 15.84
N SER A 269 5.27 10.14 14.73
CA SER A 269 4.22 9.52 13.90
C SER A 269 3.66 8.29 14.58
N LEU A 270 4.52 7.43 15.15
CA LEU A 270 4.06 6.25 15.87
C LEU A 270 3.15 6.61 17.05
N SER A 271 3.46 7.70 17.79
CA SER A 271 2.64 8.15 18.93
C SER A 271 1.20 8.48 18.52
N LYS A 272 1.03 9.07 17.33
CA LYS A 272 -0.30 9.34 16.76
C LYS A 272 -1.02 8.05 16.33
N ASP A 273 -0.29 7.15 15.65
CA ASP A 273 -0.87 5.91 15.12
C ASP A 273 -1.43 4.99 16.22
N ILE A 274 -0.79 4.99 17.40
CA ILE A 274 -1.17 4.10 18.51
C ILE A 274 -1.77 4.84 19.72
N GLY A 275 -1.99 6.15 19.62
CA GLY A 275 -2.66 6.95 20.65
C GLY A 275 -1.89 7.06 21.96
N VAL A 276 -0.54 7.17 21.92
CA VAL A 276 0.30 7.32 23.12
C VAL A 276 1.14 8.60 23.05
N SER A 277 1.77 8.97 24.16
CA SER A 277 2.71 10.11 24.17
C SER A 277 3.97 9.82 23.35
N VAL A 278 4.62 10.86 22.81
CA VAL A 278 5.86 10.72 22.02
C VAL A 278 6.98 10.04 22.83
N PRO A 279 7.21 10.35 24.13
CA PRO A 279 8.18 9.62 24.94
C PRO A 279 7.87 8.12 25.03
N LYS A 280 6.59 7.74 25.17
CA LYS A 280 6.17 6.33 25.23
C LYS A 280 6.36 5.60 23.89
N ALA A 281 6.04 6.25 22.78
CA ALA A 281 6.33 5.72 21.44
C ALA A 281 7.84 5.53 21.22
N SER A 282 8.67 6.47 21.70
CA SER A 282 10.12 6.35 21.66
C SER A 282 10.66 5.19 22.50
N GLU A 283 10.04 4.94 23.66
CA GLU A 283 10.34 3.77 24.51
C GLU A 283 10.03 2.46 23.76
N TYR A 284 8.88 2.38 23.09
CA TYR A 284 8.50 1.20 22.31
C TYR A 284 9.46 0.91 21.16
N ILE A 285 9.87 1.94 20.41
CA ILE A 285 10.87 1.79 19.35
C ILE A 285 12.19 1.27 19.92
N ARG A 286 12.65 1.82 21.04
CA ARG A 286 13.90 1.36 21.70
C ARG A 286 13.77 -0.07 22.21
N SER A 287 12.66 -0.41 22.86
CA SER A 287 12.37 -1.77 23.32
C SER A 287 12.39 -2.76 22.16
N TYR A 288 11.70 -2.43 21.06
CA TYR A 288 11.70 -3.23 19.85
C TYR A 288 13.13 -3.49 19.32
N LEU A 289 13.89 -2.43 19.07
CA LEU A 289 15.26 -2.55 18.53
C LEU A 289 16.23 -3.24 19.50
N SER A 290 15.98 -3.15 20.79
CA SER A 290 16.76 -3.89 21.81
C SER A 290 16.45 -5.38 21.79
N LYS A 291 15.20 -5.76 21.56
CA LYS A 291 14.76 -7.17 21.49
C LYS A 291 15.12 -7.82 20.15
N TYR A 292 14.92 -7.10 19.08
CA TYR A 292 15.24 -7.51 17.71
C TYR A 292 16.59 -6.91 17.29
N SER A 293 17.66 -7.34 17.96
CA SER A 293 19.02 -6.76 17.77
C SER A 293 19.55 -6.98 16.35
N GLY A 294 19.21 -8.08 15.70
CA GLY A 294 19.54 -8.35 14.29
C GLY A 294 18.96 -7.28 13.37
N ILE A 295 17.71 -6.88 13.60
CA ILE A 295 17.06 -5.81 12.84
C ILE A 295 17.74 -4.46 13.06
N ALA A 296 18.07 -4.12 14.32
CA ALA A 296 18.77 -2.89 14.63
C ALA A 296 20.11 -2.79 13.90
N HIS A 297 20.91 -3.85 13.98
CA HIS A 297 22.20 -3.95 13.31
C HIS A 297 22.09 -3.84 11.77
N TYR A 298 21.15 -4.59 11.18
CA TYR A 298 20.88 -4.52 9.75
C TYR A 298 20.52 -3.08 9.30
N MET A 299 19.66 -2.38 10.04
CA MET A 299 19.25 -1.02 9.69
C MET A 299 20.43 -0.02 9.77
N GLU A 300 21.29 -0.14 10.76
CA GLU A 300 22.49 0.69 10.89
C GLU A 300 23.46 0.43 9.74
N GLN A 301 23.75 -0.83 9.46
CA GLN A 301 24.62 -1.21 8.35
C GLN A 301 24.08 -0.77 7.00
N THR A 302 22.78 -0.91 6.77
CA THR A 302 22.13 -0.50 5.51
C THR A 302 22.29 1.00 5.29
N VAL A 303 22.08 1.83 6.32
CA VAL A 303 22.25 3.29 6.21
C VAL A 303 23.73 3.64 5.99
N ALA A 304 24.66 3.00 6.71
CA ALA A 304 26.09 3.23 6.54
C ALA A 304 26.56 2.86 5.12
N LYS A 305 26.13 1.70 4.60
CA LYS A 305 26.40 1.26 3.23
C LYS A 305 25.80 2.25 2.21
N ALA A 306 24.55 2.66 2.40
CA ALA A 306 23.86 3.58 1.50
C ALA A 306 24.53 4.97 1.45
N LYS A 307 25.06 5.47 2.58
CA LYS A 307 25.83 6.72 2.63
C LYS A 307 27.15 6.64 1.86
N ARG A 308 27.81 5.49 1.88
CA ARG A 308 29.08 5.24 1.17
C ARG A 308 28.84 5.04 -0.33
N ASP A 309 27.85 4.20 -0.70
CA ASP A 309 27.66 3.71 -2.06
C ASP A 309 26.69 4.60 -2.87
N GLY A 310 25.90 5.44 -2.20
CA GLY A 310 24.90 6.33 -2.82
C GLY A 310 23.59 5.65 -3.21
N TYR A 311 23.45 4.34 -2.96
CA TYR A 311 22.27 3.54 -3.30
C TYR A 311 22.04 2.43 -2.28
N VAL A 312 20.86 1.83 -2.36
CA VAL A 312 20.51 0.53 -1.75
C VAL A 312 20.02 -0.43 -2.82
N GLU A 313 20.03 -1.72 -2.51
CA GLU A 313 19.59 -2.76 -3.46
C GLU A 313 18.73 -3.81 -2.78
N THR A 314 17.85 -4.45 -3.55
CA THR A 314 17.06 -5.62 -3.12
C THR A 314 17.94 -6.87 -3.14
N MET A 315 17.41 -7.97 -2.59
CA MET A 315 18.07 -9.29 -2.68
C MET A 315 18.29 -9.75 -4.13
N PHE A 316 17.52 -9.24 -5.08
CA PHE A 316 17.61 -9.55 -6.51
C PHE A 316 18.48 -8.56 -7.31
N GLY A 317 19.11 -7.57 -6.63
CA GLY A 317 20.01 -6.62 -7.26
C GLY A 317 19.32 -5.38 -7.88
N ARG A 318 18.02 -5.15 -7.58
CA ARG A 318 17.36 -3.90 -7.97
C ARG A 318 17.91 -2.75 -7.15
N ARG A 319 18.48 -1.75 -7.83
CA ARG A 319 19.10 -0.59 -7.18
C ARG A 319 18.18 0.61 -7.11
N ARG A 320 18.27 1.34 -5.99
CA ARG A 320 17.67 2.65 -5.80
C ARG A 320 18.72 3.64 -5.31
N TYR A 321 19.01 4.64 -6.12
CA TYR A 321 19.90 5.74 -5.76
C TYR A 321 19.18 6.71 -4.83
N ILE A 322 19.88 7.17 -3.76
CA ILE A 322 19.31 8.00 -2.71
C ILE A 322 20.17 9.26 -2.56
N LYS A 323 19.90 10.24 -3.40
CA LYS A 323 20.62 11.53 -3.40
C LYS A 323 20.43 12.33 -2.12
N GLU A 324 19.31 12.11 -1.43
CA GLU A 324 18.92 12.76 -0.18
C GLU A 324 19.91 12.48 0.97
N LEU A 325 20.63 11.37 0.93
CA LEU A 325 21.64 11.04 1.95
C LEU A 325 22.83 12.01 1.95
N ALA A 326 23.15 12.61 0.81
CA ALA A 326 24.21 13.62 0.68
C ALA A 326 23.71 15.06 0.88
N ALA A 327 22.44 15.26 1.21
CA ALA A 327 21.87 16.59 1.37
C ALA A 327 22.40 17.31 2.61
N LYS A 328 22.64 18.63 2.50
CA LYS A 328 23.02 19.47 3.67
C LYS A 328 21.85 19.66 4.64
N ASN A 329 20.61 19.56 4.16
CA ASN A 329 19.41 19.68 4.99
C ASN A 329 19.19 18.39 5.79
N LYS A 330 19.21 18.49 7.12
CA LYS A 330 19.03 17.34 8.04
C LYS A 330 17.68 16.62 7.85
N ASN A 331 16.61 17.33 7.50
CA ASN A 331 15.31 16.71 7.26
C ASN A 331 15.31 15.85 5.98
N LEU A 332 15.98 16.33 4.92
CA LEU A 332 16.16 15.56 3.70
C LEU A 332 17.09 14.35 3.94
N GLN A 333 18.14 14.53 4.73
CA GLN A 333 19.03 13.43 5.09
C GLN A 333 18.29 12.36 5.89
N ALA A 334 17.51 12.75 6.90
CA ALA A 334 16.67 11.82 7.67
C ALA A 334 15.62 11.12 6.81
N PHE A 335 15.05 11.81 5.81
CA PHE A 335 14.19 11.19 4.81
C PHE A 335 14.96 10.15 3.98
N GLY A 336 16.18 10.48 3.52
CA GLY A 336 17.05 9.54 2.80
C GLY A 336 17.38 8.29 3.62
N GLU A 337 17.61 8.42 4.92
CA GLU A 337 17.87 7.29 5.82
C GLU A 337 16.64 6.38 5.98
N ARG A 338 15.43 6.95 6.06
CA ARG A 338 14.18 6.16 6.05
C ARG A 338 14.01 5.40 4.73
N VAL A 339 14.25 6.06 3.62
CA VAL A 339 14.22 5.45 2.29
C VAL A 339 15.23 4.31 2.17
N ALA A 340 16.45 4.48 2.72
CA ALA A 340 17.48 3.45 2.71
C ALA A 340 17.07 2.21 3.49
N LYS A 341 16.47 2.37 4.66
CA LYS A 341 16.00 1.25 5.49
C LYS A 341 14.84 0.48 4.84
N ASN A 342 13.90 1.20 4.25
CA ASN A 342 12.66 0.65 3.73
C ASN A 342 12.84 -0.03 2.34
N THR A 343 13.62 0.58 1.44
CA THR A 343 13.70 0.13 0.04
C THR A 343 14.15 -1.32 -0.14
N PRO A 344 15.17 -1.84 0.55
CA PRO A 344 15.56 -3.24 0.38
C PRO A 344 14.44 -4.22 0.78
N ILE A 345 13.65 -3.88 1.79
CA ILE A 345 12.54 -4.70 2.28
C ILE A 345 11.38 -4.69 1.29
N GLN A 346 10.84 -3.50 1.02
CA GLN A 346 9.71 -3.35 0.08
C GLN A 346 10.05 -3.77 -1.34
N GLY A 347 11.25 -3.43 -1.80
CA GLY A 347 11.69 -3.79 -3.13
C GLY A 347 11.87 -5.30 -3.30
N THR A 348 12.44 -5.98 -2.30
CA THR A 348 12.56 -7.44 -2.33
C THR A 348 11.18 -8.11 -2.30
N ALA A 349 10.24 -7.63 -1.48
CA ALA A 349 8.87 -8.11 -1.49
C ALA A 349 8.21 -7.93 -2.87
N ALA A 350 8.41 -6.76 -3.49
CA ALA A 350 7.90 -6.50 -4.84
C ALA A 350 8.53 -7.43 -5.91
N ASP A 351 9.83 -7.70 -5.81
CA ASP A 351 10.52 -8.63 -6.72
C ASP A 351 10.00 -10.07 -6.54
N ILE A 352 9.77 -10.53 -5.30
CA ILE A 352 9.17 -11.85 -5.02
C ILE A 352 7.78 -11.95 -5.65
N ILE A 353 6.92 -10.94 -5.47
CA ILE A 353 5.58 -10.93 -6.07
C ILE A 353 5.65 -10.97 -7.59
N LYS A 354 6.54 -10.21 -8.21
CA LYS A 354 6.75 -10.22 -9.66
C LYS A 354 7.16 -11.60 -10.17
N ILE A 355 8.10 -12.25 -9.49
CA ILE A 355 8.53 -13.62 -9.81
C ILE A 355 7.37 -14.61 -9.63
N ALA A 356 6.59 -14.47 -8.56
CA ALA A 356 5.40 -15.29 -8.36
C ALA A 356 4.37 -15.10 -9.47
N MET A 357 4.10 -13.87 -9.90
CA MET A 357 3.20 -13.60 -11.04
C MET A 357 3.65 -14.31 -12.32
N ILE A 358 4.95 -14.26 -12.63
CA ILE A 358 5.51 -14.94 -13.79
C ILE A 358 5.32 -16.47 -13.67
N LYS A 359 5.65 -17.04 -12.51
CA LYS A 359 5.49 -18.48 -12.25
C LYS A 359 4.02 -18.90 -12.31
N VAL A 360 3.12 -18.16 -11.68
CA VAL A 360 1.67 -18.42 -11.69
C VAL A 360 1.13 -18.38 -13.12
N TYR A 361 1.43 -17.33 -13.87
CA TYR A 361 1.00 -17.20 -15.25
C TYR A 361 1.44 -18.39 -16.12
N ASN A 362 2.72 -18.76 -16.07
CA ASN A 362 3.24 -19.88 -16.83
C ASN A 362 2.60 -21.20 -16.38
N ARG A 363 2.48 -21.45 -15.09
CA ARG A 363 1.89 -22.66 -14.55
C ARG A 363 0.42 -22.81 -14.94
N LEU A 364 -0.37 -21.77 -14.85
CA LEU A 364 -1.78 -21.80 -15.28
C LEU A 364 -1.89 -22.09 -16.78
N LYS A 365 -1.04 -21.47 -17.61
CA LYS A 365 -0.99 -21.72 -19.04
C LYS A 365 -0.62 -23.17 -19.36
N ASP A 366 0.39 -23.72 -18.71
CA ASP A 366 0.90 -25.06 -18.97
C ASP A 366 0.00 -26.16 -18.41
N SER A 367 -0.78 -25.87 -17.38
CA SER A 367 -1.68 -26.83 -16.73
C SER A 367 -2.93 -27.16 -17.56
N GLY A 368 -3.27 -26.34 -18.57
CA GLY A 368 -4.49 -26.46 -19.33
C GLY A 368 -5.77 -26.13 -18.53
N LEU A 369 -5.64 -25.61 -17.31
CA LEU A 369 -6.78 -25.13 -16.51
C LEU A 369 -7.41 -23.88 -17.15
N ASP A 370 -8.74 -23.80 -17.17
CA ASP A 370 -9.41 -22.55 -17.56
C ASP A 370 -9.40 -21.56 -16.40
N ALA A 371 -8.21 -21.04 -16.17
CA ALA A 371 -7.90 -20.10 -15.09
C ALA A 371 -6.92 -19.04 -15.60
N ARG A 372 -7.10 -17.78 -15.15
CA ARG A 372 -6.32 -16.62 -15.60
C ARG A 372 -5.93 -15.75 -14.41
N LEU A 373 -4.68 -15.33 -14.34
CA LEU A 373 -4.25 -14.26 -13.44
C LEU A 373 -4.81 -12.95 -13.97
N ILE A 374 -5.66 -12.28 -13.20
CA ILE A 374 -6.35 -11.07 -13.63
C ILE A 374 -5.95 -9.82 -12.89
N LEU A 375 -5.49 -9.95 -11.63
CA LEU A 375 -5.20 -8.79 -10.80
C LEU A 375 -4.10 -9.09 -9.77
N GLN A 376 -3.30 -8.07 -9.49
CA GLN A 376 -2.37 -8.01 -8.38
C GLN A 376 -2.69 -6.75 -7.55
N VAL A 377 -2.94 -6.91 -6.25
CA VAL A 377 -3.24 -5.81 -5.33
C VAL A 377 -2.36 -5.96 -4.09
N HIS A 378 -1.46 -5.00 -3.85
CA HIS A 378 -0.51 -5.06 -2.73
C HIS A 378 0.29 -6.37 -2.73
N ASP A 379 -0.06 -7.29 -1.83
CA ASP A 379 0.59 -8.59 -1.63
C ASP A 379 -0.31 -9.76 -2.11
N GLU A 380 -1.45 -9.44 -2.73
CA GLU A 380 -2.48 -10.38 -3.20
C GLU A 380 -2.35 -10.64 -4.70
N LEU A 381 -2.56 -11.88 -5.12
CA LEU A 381 -2.72 -12.32 -6.51
C LEU A 381 -4.12 -12.89 -6.70
N ILE A 382 -4.89 -12.35 -7.66
CA ILE A 382 -6.25 -12.78 -7.91
C ILE A 382 -6.31 -13.48 -9.26
N VAL A 383 -6.78 -14.72 -9.22
CA VAL A 383 -7.00 -15.59 -10.38
C VAL A 383 -8.49 -15.78 -10.57
N GLU A 384 -8.97 -15.59 -11.78
CA GLU A 384 -10.31 -15.99 -12.19
C GLU A 384 -10.22 -17.40 -12.77
N ALA A 385 -10.98 -18.35 -12.24
CA ALA A 385 -10.97 -19.76 -12.64
C ALA A 385 -12.40 -20.29 -12.79
N LYS A 386 -12.63 -21.18 -13.76
CA LYS A 386 -13.90 -21.92 -13.82
C LYS A 386 -14.15 -22.67 -12.52
N GLU A 387 -15.42 -22.77 -12.12
CA GLU A 387 -15.84 -23.42 -10.88
C GLU A 387 -15.30 -24.86 -10.76
N ASP A 388 -15.29 -25.62 -11.85
CA ASP A 388 -14.82 -27.02 -11.89
C ASP A 388 -13.32 -27.18 -11.72
N CYS A 389 -12.53 -26.11 -11.88
CA CYS A 389 -11.08 -26.13 -11.73
C CYS A 389 -10.54 -25.14 -10.70
N ALA A 390 -11.39 -24.37 -10.03
CA ALA A 390 -10.98 -23.33 -9.09
C ALA A 390 -10.14 -23.87 -7.92
N GLU A 391 -10.49 -25.02 -7.37
CA GLU A 391 -9.75 -25.69 -6.30
C GLU A 391 -8.34 -26.12 -6.75
N LYS A 392 -8.21 -26.64 -7.98
CA LYS A 392 -6.91 -26.99 -8.55
C LYS A 392 -6.07 -25.75 -8.84
N ALA A 393 -6.69 -24.65 -9.26
CA ALA A 393 -6.03 -23.38 -9.44
C ALA A 393 -5.51 -22.84 -8.09
N ALA A 394 -6.31 -22.90 -7.02
CA ALA A 394 -5.91 -22.51 -5.67
C ALA A 394 -4.71 -23.30 -5.16
N LEU A 395 -4.73 -24.64 -5.29
CA LEU A 395 -3.60 -25.50 -4.92
C LEU A 395 -2.33 -25.17 -5.73
N SER A 396 -2.50 -24.87 -7.02
CA SER A 396 -1.38 -24.45 -7.87
C SER A 396 -0.74 -23.14 -7.38
N LEU A 397 -1.55 -22.18 -6.90
CA LEU A 397 -1.06 -20.93 -6.32
C LEU A 397 -0.27 -21.17 -5.02
N ILE A 398 -0.75 -22.01 -4.13
CA ILE A 398 -0.07 -22.34 -2.87
C ILE A 398 1.33 -22.91 -3.15
N HIS A 399 1.44 -23.93 -4.00
CA HIS A 399 2.72 -24.57 -4.34
C HIS A 399 3.72 -23.67 -5.07
N ILE A 400 3.27 -22.59 -5.71
CA ILE A 400 4.13 -21.62 -6.39
C ILE A 400 4.62 -20.55 -5.43
N SER A 401 3.79 -20.19 -4.46
CA SER A 401 4.07 -19.14 -3.49
C SER A 401 4.83 -19.62 -2.25
N GLU A 402 4.90 -20.92 -2.02
CA GLU A 402 5.81 -21.47 -1.01
C GLU A 402 7.25 -21.41 -1.50
N PRO A 403 8.18 -20.87 -0.66
CA PRO A 403 9.60 -20.74 -1.03
C PRO A 403 10.33 -22.07 -1.08
#